data_6eb5621187ca9f2b95767ba9a50743de
#
_entry.id   6eb5621187ca9f2b95767ba9a50743de
#
_cell.length_a   1.000
_cell.length_b   1.000
_cell.length_c   1.000
_cell.angle_alpha   90.00
_cell.angle_beta   90.00
_cell.angle_gamma   90.00
#
_symmetry.space_group_name_H-M   'P 1'
#
loop_
_entity.id
_entity.type
_entity.pdbx_description
1 polymer ?
#
loop_
_entity_poly.entity_id
_entity_poly.type
_entity_poly.pdbx_seq_one_letter_code
_entity_poly.pdbx_strand_id
1 'polypeptide(L)'
;METRRMWRVGAVAAVLVPLIATAACGGNGADSGEDSKEVRVLVNLTDNLTKDFWNDLVKPFEDETGIDVKIEGPTGTNVSETFSSQLAAGTAPDVVQSIFPDDQIAPEVLDLSDESWVEDTPMVDTYAIDGKRLVAGVGSQAQSLVYYNKTAFEKAGIKATPQTWDEFDAALGKLADAGYTPLQTAGQWQTGLQLQQLWHPTLNTEQPEWQSTVADGKLTLGDAFEPMFEHYATWLGDGYIKKSDVGLDPTTADANFMDGKVGMYPLGSWLVASLDNAGDLPFEVGVFSPPVDEGMAYPGPQGATMASPYMVYAGSERSDAALQLVEYLVTDEAAIESQLTADGVFRAGAAVEQSPVAAEIQAIIDDAPELVAVGEGAGDIRLPVVGLNDKFTEIVQSLYTGTSPADAAKALDDWAEQNG
;
A
#
# COMPACT_ATOMS: atom_id res chain seq x y z
N MET A 1 36.94 41.50 -44.64
CA MET A 1 37.79 40.50 -45.29
C MET A 1 36.94 39.24 -45.30
N GLU A 2 36.01 39.05 -46.23
CA GLU A 2 36.11 38.48 -47.58
C GLU A 2 37.03 37.27 -47.59
N THR A 3 36.50 36.15 -47.92
CA THR A 3 36.41 35.40 -49.17
C THR A 3 35.62 34.12 -48.97
N ARG A 4 34.47 33.93 -49.58
CA ARG A 4 34.10 33.46 -50.90
C ARG A 4 34.52 32.03 -51.28
N ARG A 5 33.46 31.22 -51.58
CA ARG A 5 33.27 30.24 -52.69
C ARG A 5 33.94 28.87 -52.56
N MET A 6 33.34 27.76 -52.93
CA MET A 6 32.61 27.43 -54.17
C MET A 6 31.84 26.10 -54.09
N TRP A 7 30.72 26.04 -54.76
CA TRP A 7 29.93 24.88 -55.19
C TRP A 7 30.75 23.79 -55.91
N ARG A 8 30.38 22.54 -55.69
CA ARG A 8 30.45 21.49 -56.75
C ARG A 8 29.22 20.61 -56.72
N VAL A 9 28.49 20.67 -57.82
CA VAL A 9 27.44 19.80 -58.26
C VAL A 9 28.07 18.51 -58.81
N GLY A 10 27.53 17.36 -58.57
CA GLY A 10 27.96 16.06 -59.11
C GLY A 10 26.87 15.03 -59.05
N ALA A 11 26.12 15.00 -60.10
CA ALA A 11 25.60 13.90 -60.94
C ALA A 11 24.94 12.66 -60.28
N VAL A 12 23.68 12.56 -60.60
CA VAL A 12 22.77 11.37 -60.52
C VAL A 12 23.34 10.23 -61.40
N ALA A 13 23.44 9.03 -60.80
CA ALA A 13 23.51 7.80 -61.60
C ALA A 13 22.37 6.88 -61.12
N ALA A 14 21.33 6.76 -61.93
CA ALA A 14 20.26 5.79 -61.81
C ALA A 14 20.80 4.41 -62.22
N VAL A 15 20.74 3.45 -61.31
CA VAL A 15 20.92 2.03 -61.66
C VAL A 15 19.57 1.32 -61.55
N LEU A 16 19.05 1.01 -62.74
CA LEU A 16 17.91 0.09 -62.92
C LEU A 16 18.43 -1.35 -62.66
N VAL A 17 17.81 -2.06 -61.73
CA VAL A 17 17.95 -3.51 -61.60
C VAL A 17 16.60 -4.17 -61.81
N PRO A 18 16.50 -5.21 -62.67
CA PRO A 18 15.24 -5.78 -63.09
C PRO A 18 14.60 -6.67 -62.04
N LEU A 19 13.24 -6.55 -61.93
CA LEU A 19 12.40 -7.52 -61.25
C LEU A 19 12.51 -8.90 -61.90
N ILE A 20 12.95 -9.89 -61.16
CA ILE A 20 12.71 -11.30 -61.48
C ILE A 20 11.55 -11.75 -60.58
N ALA A 21 10.37 -11.88 -61.15
CA ALA A 21 9.24 -12.54 -60.54
C ALA A 21 9.46 -14.08 -60.62
N THR A 22 9.72 -14.70 -59.47
CA THR A 22 9.53 -16.14 -59.32
C THR A 22 8.25 -16.42 -58.57
N ALA A 23 7.20 -16.76 -59.32
CA ALA A 23 6.02 -17.38 -58.77
C ALA A 23 6.41 -18.81 -58.30
N ALA A 24 6.36 -19.03 -56.98
CA ALA A 24 6.30 -20.35 -56.39
C ALA A 24 4.98 -20.44 -55.63
N CYS A 25 4.01 -21.12 -56.23
CA CYS A 25 2.86 -21.66 -55.51
C CYS A 25 3.31 -22.77 -54.58
N GLY A 26 2.83 -22.79 -53.39
CA GLY A 26 2.88 -24.00 -52.56
C GLY A 26 2.83 -23.70 -51.05
N GLY A 27 1.73 -23.99 -50.45
CA GLY A 27 1.68 -24.24 -49.00
C GLY A 27 0.84 -23.21 -48.22
N ASN A 28 -0.46 -23.46 -48.17
CA ASN A 28 -1.30 -23.05 -47.09
C ASN A 28 -0.67 -23.59 -45.78
N GLY A 29 -0.03 -22.74 -45.04
CA GLY A 29 0.17 -22.81 -43.61
C GLY A 29 -0.39 -21.50 -43.12
N ALA A 30 -1.66 -21.45 -42.84
CA ALA A 30 -2.14 -20.53 -41.83
C ALA A 30 -1.43 -20.96 -40.55
N ASP A 31 -0.33 -20.31 -40.27
CA ASP A 31 0.15 -20.17 -38.91
C ASP A 31 -0.94 -19.34 -38.24
N SER A 32 -1.97 -20.03 -37.75
CA SER A 32 -2.79 -19.53 -36.67
C SER A 32 -1.78 -19.29 -35.58
N GLY A 33 -1.46 -18.01 -35.33
CA GLY A 33 -0.68 -17.65 -34.15
C GLY A 33 -1.19 -18.50 -32.99
N GLU A 34 -0.34 -19.32 -32.41
CA GLU A 34 -0.53 -19.71 -31.05
C GLU A 34 -0.69 -18.37 -30.31
N ASP A 35 -1.93 -18.09 -29.90
CA ASP A 35 -2.20 -17.04 -28.92
C ASP A 35 -1.16 -17.28 -27.82
N SER A 36 -0.21 -16.38 -27.68
CA SER A 36 0.82 -16.53 -26.66
C SER A 36 0.09 -16.63 -25.35
N LYS A 37 0.13 -17.80 -24.73
CA LYS A 37 -0.47 -18.07 -23.42
C LYS A 37 0.36 -17.38 -22.31
N GLU A 38 0.91 -16.21 -22.59
CA GLU A 38 1.71 -15.43 -21.65
C GLU A 38 0.84 -14.32 -21.06
N VAL A 39 0.67 -14.31 -19.74
CA VAL A 39 0.02 -13.23 -18.97
C VAL A 39 1.09 -12.38 -18.30
N ARG A 40 1.07 -11.08 -18.54
CA ARG A 40 1.98 -10.12 -17.90
C ARG A 40 1.35 -9.56 -16.64
N VAL A 41 2.09 -9.60 -15.53
CA VAL A 41 1.62 -9.14 -14.22
C VAL A 41 2.59 -8.09 -13.67
N LEU A 42 2.12 -6.90 -13.45
CA LEU A 42 2.85 -5.85 -12.73
C LEU A 42 2.54 -5.95 -11.23
N VAL A 43 3.57 -6.23 -10.43
CA VAL A 43 3.44 -6.46 -8.98
C VAL A 43 4.25 -5.45 -8.18
N ASN A 44 3.87 -5.23 -6.93
CA ASN A 44 4.72 -4.55 -5.96
C ASN A 44 5.89 -5.46 -5.55
N LEU A 45 7.09 -4.89 -5.46
CA LEU A 45 8.29 -5.59 -5.00
C LEU A 45 8.75 -4.96 -3.68
N THR A 46 8.83 -5.78 -2.65
CA THR A 46 9.32 -5.43 -1.31
C THR A 46 10.37 -6.43 -0.85
N ASP A 47 10.91 -6.24 0.35
CA ASP A 47 11.85 -7.19 0.95
C ASP A 47 11.23 -8.58 1.18
N ASN A 48 9.91 -8.65 1.37
CA ASN A 48 9.17 -9.90 1.55
C ASN A 48 8.52 -10.40 0.25
N LEU A 49 7.97 -9.50 -0.56
CA LEU A 49 7.35 -9.79 -1.85
C LEU A 49 8.39 -9.66 -2.97
N THR A 50 9.39 -10.53 -2.96
CA THR A 50 10.47 -10.53 -3.94
C THR A 50 10.01 -11.06 -5.30
N LYS A 51 10.81 -10.83 -6.34
CA LYS A 51 10.51 -11.43 -7.65
C LYS A 51 10.50 -12.95 -7.62
N ASP A 52 11.36 -13.56 -6.80
CA ASP A 52 11.39 -15.01 -6.61
C ASP A 52 10.13 -15.50 -5.92
N PHE A 53 9.64 -14.79 -4.88
CA PHE A 53 8.35 -15.06 -4.25
C PHE A 53 7.21 -15.10 -5.28
N TRP A 54 7.11 -14.08 -6.12
CA TRP A 54 6.06 -14.01 -7.14
C TRP A 54 6.18 -15.13 -8.18
N ASN A 55 7.39 -15.46 -8.63
CA ASN A 55 7.60 -16.58 -9.56
C ASN A 55 7.21 -17.94 -8.94
N ASP A 56 7.56 -18.15 -7.67
CA ASP A 56 7.20 -19.39 -6.96
C ASP A 56 5.69 -19.48 -6.72
N LEU A 57 5.03 -18.34 -6.42
CA LEU A 57 3.60 -18.28 -6.19
C LEU A 57 2.77 -18.67 -7.42
N VAL A 58 3.18 -18.24 -8.61
CA VAL A 58 2.44 -18.51 -9.86
C VAL A 58 2.83 -19.84 -10.50
N LYS A 59 3.91 -20.47 -10.07
CA LYS A 59 4.42 -21.70 -10.66
C LYS A 59 3.41 -22.87 -10.70
N PRO A 60 2.63 -23.15 -9.64
CA PRO A 60 1.61 -24.19 -9.70
C PRO A 60 0.52 -23.90 -10.76
N PHE A 61 0.11 -22.64 -10.89
CA PHE A 61 -0.83 -22.21 -11.91
C PHE A 61 -0.29 -22.44 -13.34
N GLU A 62 0.97 -22.10 -13.60
CA GLU A 62 1.62 -22.33 -14.87
C GLU A 62 1.68 -23.83 -15.21
N ASP A 63 2.02 -24.66 -14.21
CA ASP A 63 2.14 -26.11 -14.38
C ASP A 63 0.78 -26.78 -14.66
N GLU A 64 -0.30 -26.25 -14.08
CA GLU A 64 -1.66 -26.77 -14.27
C GLU A 64 -2.30 -26.31 -15.58
N THR A 65 -2.17 -25.02 -15.91
CA THR A 65 -2.90 -24.41 -17.04
C THR A 65 -2.08 -24.38 -18.32
N GLY A 66 -0.74 -24.40 -18.21
CA GLY A 66 0.17 -24.13 -19.32
C GLY A 66 0.14 -22.68 -19.80
N ILE A 67 -0.33 -21.75 -18.95
CA ILE A 67 -0.26 -20.30 -19.17
C ILE A 67 1.03 -19.81 -18.53
N ASP A 68 1.92 -19.20 -19.29
CA ASP A 68 3.15 -18.59 -18.78
C ASP A 68 2.83 -17.25 -18.10
N VAL A 69 3.38 -17.00 -16.92
CA VAL A 69 3.17 -15.74 -16.18
C VAL A 69 4.46 -14.95 -16.09
N LYS A 70 4.44 -13.76 -16.65
CA LYS A 70 5.60 -12.88 -16.65
C LYS A 70 5.48 -11.80 -15.57
N ILE A 71 6.25 -11.95 -14.51
CA ILE A 71 6.30 -11.01 -13.41
C ILE A 71 7.14 -9.78 -13.77
N GLU A 72 6.53 -8.60 -13.67
CA GLU A 72 7.13 -7.29 -13.87
C GLU A 72 7.10 -6.50 -12.55
N GLY A 73 8.20 -5.86 -12.21
CA GLY A 73 8.27 -4.90 -11.11
C GLY A 73 8.18 -3.46 -11.61
N PRO A 74 8.02 -2.49 -10.71
CA PRO A 74 8.00 -1.08 -11.06
C PRO A 74 9.27 -0.64 -11.80
N THR A 75 9.09 0.15 -12.84
CA THR A 75 10.20 0.83 -13.54
C THR A 75 10.36 2.28 -13.10
N GLY A 76 9.38 2.82 -12.38
CA GLY A 76 9.36 4.14 -11.73
C GLY A 76 9.51 4.02 -10.22
N THR A 77 8.94 4.98 -9.49
CA THR A 77 8.99 4.99 -8.01
C THR A 77 8.02 3.99 -7.39
N ASN A 78 6.90 3.68 -8.08
CA ASN A 78 5.87 2.77 -7.58
C ASN A 78 5.10 2.10 -8.73
N VAL A 79 4.20 1.18 -8.37
CA VAL A 79 3.36 0.42 -9.31
C VAL A 79 2.41 1.34 -10.07
N SER A 80 1.79 2.33 -9.40
CA SER A 80 0.80 3.23 -10.00
C SER A 80 1.40 4.09 -11.13
N GLU A 81 2.58 4.70 -10.89
CA GLU A 81 3.28 5.48 -11.92
C GLU A 81 3.72 4.60 -13.10
N THR A 82 4.18 3.38 -12.80
CA THR A 82 4.60 2.42 -13.83
C THR A 82 3.40 2.02 -14.69
N PHE A 83 2.28 1.67 -14.07
CA PHE A 83 1.06 1.30 -14.78
C PHE A 83 0.52 2.46 -15.64
N SER A 84 0.41 3.66 -15.07
CA SER A 84 -0.04 4.85 -15.81
C SER A 84 0.84 5.15 -17.02
N SER A 85 2.16 5.00 -16.88
CA SER A 85 3.11 5.17 -17.99
C SER A 85 2.94 4.09 -19.08
N GLN A 86 2.77 2.83 -18.69
CA GLN A 86 2.55 1.72 -19.62
C GLN A 86 1.21 1.84 -20.33
N LEU A 87 0.16 2.27 -19.61
CA LEU A 87 -1.16 2.53 -20.18
C LEU A 87 -1.09 3.63 -21.25
N ALA A 88 -0.45 4.76 -20.95
CA ALA A 88 -0.24 5.85 -21.91
C ALA A 88 0.60 5.43 -23.12
N ALA A 89 1.52 4.48 -22.96
CA ALA A 89 2.35 3.94 -24.02
C ALA A 89 1.66 2.83 -24.85
N GLY A 90 0.47 2.36 -24.46
CA GLY A 90 -0.21 1.22 -25.07
C GLY A 90 0.49 -0.12 -24.83
N THR A 91 1.20 -0.25 -23.71
CA THR A 91 1.97 -1.44 -23.30
C THR A 91 1.56 -1.93 -21.92
N ALA A 92 0.32 -1.63 -21.49
CA ALA A 92 -0.19 -2.04 -20.19
C ALA A 92 -0.08 -3.56 -19.98
N PRO A 93 0.20 -4.03 -18.74
CA PRO A 93 0.18 -5.45 -18.41
C PRO A 93 -1.26 -5.96 -18.38
N ASP A 94 -1.43 -7.29 -18.36
CA ASP A 94 -2.77 -7.91 -18.34
C ASP A 94 -3.38 -7.84 -16.92
N VAL A 95 -2.54 -7.99 -15.90
CA VAL A 95 -2.91 -7.92 -14.48
C VAL A 95 -2.02 -6.91 -13.76
N VAL A 96 -2.60 -6.16 -12.84
CA VAL A 96 -1.86 -5.25 -11.95
C VAL A 96 -2.23 -5.54 -10.50
N GLN A 97 -1.22 -5.59 -9.64
CA GLN A 97 -1.36 -5.80 -8.21
C GLN A 97 -0.95 -4.54 -7.44
N SER A 98 -1.56 -4.32 -6.27
CA SER A 98 -1.20 -3.25 -5.31
C SER A 98 -1.59 -1.82 -5.73
N ILE A 99 -2.62 -1.70 -6.57
CA ILE A 99 -3.24 -0.41 -6.88
C ILE A 99 -4.75 -0.51 -6.64
N PHE A 100 -5.32 0.54 -6.08
CA PHE A 100 -6.76 0.78 -6.10
C PHE A 100 -7.06 1.74 -7.28
N PRO A 101 -8.00 1.38 -8.17
CA PRO A 101 -8.34 2.26 -9.28
C PRO A 101 -9.01 3.53 -8.77
N ASP A 102 -8.53 4.67 -9.25
CA ASP A 102 -9.17 5.97 -9.12
C ASP A 102 -10.09 6.25 -10.33
N ASP A 103 -10.66 7.45 -10.41
CA ASP A 103 -11.55 7.84 -11.51
C ASP A 103 -10.85 7.87 -12.88
N GLN A 104 -9.53 7.95 -12.93
CA GLN A 104 -8.76 7.92 -14.17
C GLN A 104 -8.46 6.47 -14.60
N ILE A 105 -8.20 5.58 -13.64
CA ILE A 105 -7.85 4.18 -13.89
C ILE A 105 -9.10 3.30 -14.00
N ALA A 106 -10.17 3.57 -13.24
CA ALA A 106 -11.38 2.75 -13.23
C ALA A 106 -11.98 2.42 -14.61
N PRO A 107 -12.00 3.36 -15.60
CA PRO A 107 -12.47 3.05 -16.95
C PRO A 107 -11.61 2.03 -17.72
N GLU A 108 -10.36 1.85 -17.29
CA GLU A 108 -9.38 0.95 -17.91
C GLU A 108 -9.32 -0.43 -17.24
N VAL A 109 -10.16 -0.67 -16.22
CA VAL A 109 -10.18 -1.92 -15.45
C VAL A 109 -11.43 -2.72 -15.75
N LEU A 110 -11.27 -4.04 -15.87
CA LEU A 110 -12.38 -4.96 -16.11
C LEU A 110 -13.28 -5.04 -14.88
N ASP A 111 -14.59 -4.98 -15.11
CA ASP A 111 -15.59 -5.20 -14.07
C ASP A 111 -15.67 -6.71 -13.74
N LEU A 112 -15.31 -7.06 -12.51
CA LEU A 112 -15.28 -8.43 -12.02
C LEU A 112 -16.62 -8.86 -11.41
N SER A 113 -17.66 -8.03 -11.42
CA SER A 113 -18.92 -8.28 -10.71
C SER A 113 -19.68 -9.53 -11.20
N ASP A 114 -19.45 -9.95 -12.44
CA ASP A 114 -20.05 -11.16 -13.00
C ASP A 114 -19.26 -12.44 -12.68
N GLU A 115 -18.06 -12.32 -12.12
CA GLU A 115 -17.23 -13.47 -11.73
C GLU A 115 -17.72 -14.06 -10.39
N SER A 116 -18.09 -15.34 -10.41
CA SER A 116 -18.69 -15.99 -9.24
C SER A 116 -17.79 -16.09 -8.01
N TRP A 117 -16.46 -16.07 -8.21
CA TRP A 117 -15.46 -16.15 -7.15
C TRP A 117 -15.19 -14.81 -6.45
N VAL A 118 -15.57 -13.69 -7.07
CA VAL A 118 -15.28 -12.35 -6.54
C VAL A 118 -16.05 -12.05 -5.27
N GLU A 119 -17.31 -12.53 -5.16
CA GLU A 119 -18.18 -12.27 -4.01
C GLU A 119 -17.56 -12.75 -2.66
N ASP A 120 -16.74 -13.80 -2.72
CA ASP A 120 -16.08 -14.39 -1.55
C ASP A 120 -14.73 -13.73 -1.22
N THR A 121 -14.29 -12.72 -1.98
CA THR A 121 -13.02 -12.03 -1.70
C THR A 121 -13.20 -10.94 -0.63
N PRO A 122 -12.24 -10.82 0.30
CA PRO A 122 -12.34 -9.87 1.40
C PRO A 122 -12.45 -8.42 0.92
N MET A 123 -13.32 -7.64 1.56
CA MET A 123 -13.49 -6.19 1.36
C MET A 123 -13.89 -5.77 -0.07
N VAL A 124 -14.30 -6.70 -0.95
CA VAL A 124 -14.57 -6.38 -2.37
C VAL A 124 -15.66 -5.33 -2.54
N ASP A 125 -16.72 -5.38 -1.74
CA ASP A 125 -17.82 -4.40 -1.80
C ASP A 125 -17.41 -3.04 -1.20
N THR A 126 -16.47 -3.05 -0.25
CA THR A 126 -15.92 -1.83 0.34
C THR A 126 -15.11 -1.01 -0.69
N TYR A 127 -14.49 -1.69 -1.65
CA TYR A 127 -13.70 -1.07 -2.71
C TYR A 127 -14.44 -0.99 -4.06
N ALA A 128 -15.75 -1.24 -4.07
CA ALA A 128 -16.57 -1.07 -5.27
C ALA A 128 -16.65 0.40 -5.70
N ILE A 129 -16.65 0.62 -7.01
CA ILE A 129 -16.74 1.95 -7.64
C ILE A 129 -17.99 1.99 -8.51
N ASP A 130 -18.94 2.88 -8.20
CA ASP A 130 -20.21 2.96 -8.92
C ASP A 130 -20.92 1.60 -9.02
N GLY A 131 -20.83 0.79 -7.94
CA GLY A 131 -21.39 -0.55 -7.84
C GLY A 131 -20.63 -1.63 -8.64
N LYS A 132 -19.45 -1.33 -9.20
CA LYS A 132 -18.60 -2.27 -9.91
C LYS A 132 -17.47 -2.76 -9.02
N ARG A 133 -17.19 -4.05 -9.06
CA ARG A 133 -16.07 -4.69 -8.38
C ARG A 133 -14.87 -4.72 -9.32
N LEU A 134 -13.98 -3.75 -9.18
CA LEU A 134 -12.84 -3.57 -10.08
C LEU A 134 -11.55 -4.22 -9.55
N VAL A 135 -11.54 -4.63 -8.28
CA VAL A 135 -10.40 -5.28 -7.63
C VAL A 135 -10.86 -6.49 -6.84
N ALA A 136 -9.97 -7.46 -6.71
CA ALA A 136 -10.15 -8.62 -5.83
C ALA A 136 -8.90 -8.77 -4.94
N GLY A 137 -9.10 -8.95 -3.64
CA GLY A 137 -8.02 -9.03 -2.67
C GLY A 137 -7.88 -10.40 -2.02
N VAL A 138 -6.70 -10.65 -1.46
CA VAL A 138 -6.40 -11.92 -0.78
C VAL A 138 -6.90 -11.91 0.66
N GLY A 139 -6.89 -10.77 1.30
CA GLY A 139 -7.24 -10.59 2.71
C GLY A 139 -7.28 -9.12 3.09
N SER A 140 -7.10 -8.83 4.37
CA SER A 140 -6.96 -7.48 4.89
C SER A 140 -5.66 -7.31 5.67
N GLN A 141 -5.06 -6.13 5.55
CA GLN A 141 -3.98 -5.67 6.41
C GLN A 141 -4.55 -4.75 7.48
N ALA A 142 -4.25 -5.06 8.74
CA ALA A 142 -4.57 -4.16 9.83
C ALA A 142 -3.64 -2.95 9.77
N GLN A 143 -4.21 -1.75 9.86
CA GLN A 143 -3.50 -0.49 9.66
C GLN A 143 -3.22 0.25 10.97
N SER A 144 -4.11 0.18 11.95
CA SER A 144 -3.99 0.95 13.18
C SER A 144 -3.37 0.09 14.28
N LEU A 145 -2.04 -0.07 14.24
CA LEU A 145 -1.29 -0.88 15.19
C LEU A 145 -0.09 -0.09 15.76
N VAL A 146 0.25 -0.37 17.02
CA VAL A 146 1.49 0.09 17.67
C VAL A 146 2.24 -1.13 18.18
N TYR A 147 3.35 -1.45 17.54
CA TYR A 147 4.29 -2.45 18.05
C TYR A 147 5.09 -1.86 19.21
N TYR A 148 5.39 -2.66 20.21
CA TYR A 148 6.18 -2.19 21.34
C TYR A 148 7.15 -3.24 21.87
N ASN A 149 8.22 -2.75 22.46
CA ASN A 149 9.24 -3.55 23.11
C ASN A 149 8.81 -3.82 24.56
N LYS A 150 8.35 -5.06 24.86
CA LYS A 150 7.90 -5.46 26.22
C LYS A 150 9.01 -5.27 27.26
N THR A 151 10.26 -5.54 26.90
CA THR A 151 11.42 -5.32 27.79
C THR A 151 11.64 -3.84 28.09
N ALA A 152 11.45 -2.95 27.11
CA ALA A 152 11.54 -1.50 27.30
C ALA A 152 10.43 -1.00 28.23
N PHE A 153 9.19 -1.47 28.03
CA PHE A 153 8.06 -1.15 28.89
C PHE A 153 8.29 -1.58 30.33
N GLU A 154 8.79 -2.81 30.55
CA GLU A 154 9.13 -3.31 31.89
C GLU A 154 10.20 -2.43 32.57
N LYS A 155 11.30 -2.12 31.86
CA LYS A 155 12.37 -1.26 32.37
C LYS A 155 11.93 0.17 32.66
N ALA A 156 11.00 0.70 31.86
CA ALA A 156 10.39 2.01 32.04
C ALA A 156 9.29 2.02 33.13
N GLY A 157 8.95 0.85 33.70
CA GLY A 157 7.89 0.73 34.70
C GLY A 157 6.49 0.92 34.14
N ILE A 158 6.28 0.71 32.84
CA ILE A 158 4.98 0.73 32.18
C ILE A 158 4.36 -0.65 32.37
N LYS A 159 3.20 -0.72 33.02
CA LYS A 159 2.57 -1.98 33.43
C LYS A 159 1.47 -2.47 32.50
N ALA A 160 0.94 -1.58 31.68
CA ALA A 160 -0.12 -1.87 30.71
C ALA A 160 0.09 -0.99 29.47
N THR A 161 -0.42 -1.42 28.35
CA THR A 161 -0.47 -0.63 27.11
C THR A 161 -1.40 0.56 27.28
N PRO A 162 -1.05 1.74 26.76
CA PRO A 162 -1.87 2.94 26.88
C PRO A 162 -3.21 2.76 26.11
N GLN A 163 -4.29 3.20 26.74
CA GLN A 163 -5.64 3.19 26.16
C GLN A 163 -6.15 4.60 25.84
N THR A 164 -5.54 5.62 26.44
CA THR A 164 -5.82 7.02 26.20
C THR A 164 -4.58 7.78 25.74
N TRP A 165 -4.77 8.94 25.10
CA TRP A 165 -3.65 9.78 24.66
C TRP A 165 -2.80 10.27 25.83
N ASP A 166 -3.41 10.60 26.99
CA ASP A 166 -2.67 10.98 28.20
C ASP A 166 -1.76 9.83 28.70
N GLU A 167 -2.25 8.58 28.63
CA GLU A 167 -1.45 7.41 29.00
C GLU A 167 -0.33 7.16 27.98
N PHE A 168 -0.58 7.42 26.69
CA PHE A 168 0.41 7.28 25.62
C PHE A 168 1.55 8.29 25.82
N ASP A 169 1.22 9.55 26.06
CA ASP A 169 2.20 10.62 26.33
C ASP A 169 3.01 10.30 27.59
N ALA A 170 2.36 9.81 28.64
CA ALA A 170 3.07 9.37 29.84
C ALA A 170 4.01 8.18 29.58
N ALA A 171 3.64 7.26 28.68
CA ALA A 171 4.49 6.14 28.29
C ALA A 171 5.71 6.63 27.48
N LEU A 172 5.54 7.58 26.56
CA LEU A 172 6.63 8.21 25.82
C LEU A 172 7.68 8.81 26.78
N GLY A 173 7.23 9.60 27.77
CA GLY A 173 8.12 10.19 28.77
C GLY A 173 8.91 9.14 29.55
N LYS A 174 8.25 8.08 30.02
CA LYS A 174 8.92 6.98 30.76
C LYS A 174 9.93 6.23 29.92
N LEU A 175 9.64 5.99 28.64
CA LEU A 175 10.57 5.36 27.71
C LEU A 175 11.80 6.23 27.45
N ALA A 176 11.62 7.56 27.29
CA ALA A 176 12.70 8.52 27.19
C ALA A 176 13.62 8.49 28.43
N ASP A 177 13.02 8.53 29.64
CA ASP A 177 13.74 8.46 30.90
C ASP A 177 14.50 7.14 31.07
N ALA A 178 13.99 6.04 30.53
CA ALA A 178 14.64 4.73 30.52
C ALA A 178 15.72 4.60 29.43
N GLY A 179 15.95 5.62 28.61
CA GLY A 179 17.01 5.69 27.60
C GLY A 179 16.69 5.03 26.27
N TYR A 180 15.41 4.77 25.98
CA TYR A 180 14.96 4.30 24.67
C TYR A 180 14.60 5.46 23.76
N THR A 181 14.55 5.22 22.43
CA THR A 181 13.80 6.07 21.52
C THR A 181 12.32 5.80 21.78
N PRO A 182 11.53 6.77 22.28
CA PRO A 182 10.18 6.48 22.74
C PRO A 182 9.27 6.02 21.61
N LEU A 183 9.25 6.78 20.48
CA LEU A 183 8.45 6.50 19.32
C LEU A 183 9.33 6.54 18.06
N GLN A 184 9.40 5.45 17.33
CA GLN A 184 10.09 5.39 16.06
C GLN A 184 9.16 5.88 14.97
N THR A 185 9.67 6.80 14.15
CA THR A 185 9.05 7.22 12.91
C THR A 185 10.03 7.03 11.77
N ALA A 186 9.56 7.10 10.53
CA ALA A 186 10.41 7.02 9.35
C ALA A 186 10.06 8.13 8.36
N GLY A 187 10.92 8.33 7.39
CA GLY A 187 10.74 9.24 6.28
C GLY A 187 9.88 8.65 5.15
N GLN A 188 9.95 9.30 4.01
CA GLN A 188 9.25 8.89 2.80
C GLN A 188 7.72 8.75 3.04
N TRP A 189 7.08 7.79 2.40
CA TRP A 189 5.65 7.51 2.51
C TRP A 189 5.20 7.17 3.94
N GLN A 190 6.09 6.61 4.75
CA GLN A 190 5.77 6.12 6.08
C GLN A 190 5.46 7.25 7.07
N THR A 191 6.02 8.46 6.87
CA THR A 191 5.79 9.60 7.77
C THR A 191 4.30 9.95 7.90
N GLY A 192 3.62 10.12 6.78
CA GLY A 192 2.19 10.45 6.77
C GLY A 192 1.32 9.28 7.21
N LEU A 193 1.66 8.07 6.74
CA LEU A 193 0.92 6.86 7.09
C LEU A 193 0.92 6.58 8.60
N GLN A 194 2.07 6.69 9.28
CA GLN A 194 2.17 6.44 10.72
C GLN A 194 1.29 7.39 11.53
N LEU A 195 1.22 8.66 11.15
CA LEU A 195 0.33 9.61 11.81
C LEU A 195 -1.15 9.24 11.59
N GLN A 196 -1.53 8.90 10.37
CA GLN A 196 -2.89 8.47 10.06
C GLN A 196 -3.25 7.21 10.85
N GLN A 197 -2.39 6.22 10.89
CA GLN A 197 -2.62 4.97 11.63
C GLN A 197 -2.83 5.21 13.12
N LEU A 198 -2.10 6.13 13.72
CA LEU A 198 -2.29 6.51 15.12
C LEU A 198 -3.64 7.19 15.35
N TRP A 199 -4.10 8.02 14.43
CA TRP A 199 -5.27 8.88 14.64
C TRP A 199 -6.60 8.26 14.20
N HIS A 200 -6.61 7.37 13.21
CA HIS A 200 -7.85 6.78 12.68
C HIS A 200 -8.77 6.17 13.75
N PRO A 201 -8.28 5.42 14.77
CA PRO A 201 -9.17 4.87 15.81
C PRO A 201 -9.93 5.94 16.59
N THR A 202 -9.28 7.05 16.95
CA THR A 202 -9.95 8.19 17.59
C THR A 202 -10.97 8.83 16.63
N LEU A 203 -10.54 9.16 15.42
CA LEU A 203 -11.37 9.83 14.42
C LEU A 203 -12.60 8.99 14.04
N ASN A 204 -12.42 7.67 13.81
CA ASN A 204 -13.50 6.76 13.49
C ASN A 204 -14.47 6.53 14.67
N THR A 205 -13.98 6.66 15.92
CA THR A 205 -14.85 6.59 17.11
C THR A 205 -15.64 7.88 17.30
N GLU A 206 -14.99 9.01 17.13
CA GLU A 206 -15.60 10.34 17.34
C GLU A 206 -16.56 10.71 16.19
N GLN A 207 -16.15 10.43 14.97
CA GLN A 207 -16.85 10.79 13.75
C GLN A 207 -16.86 9.60 12.76
N PRO A 208 -17.69 8.57 12.99
CA PRO A 208 -17.65 7.34 12.16
C PRO A 208 -17.79 7.60 10.66
N GLU A 209 -18.48 8.67 10.27
CA GLU A 209 -18.70 9.06 8.87
C GLU A 209 -17.80 10.24 8.45
N TRP A 210 -16.62 10.40 9.07
CA TRP A 210 -15.77 11.58 8.79
C TRP A 210 -15.39 11.70 7.32
N GLN A 211 -15.12 10.59 6.63
CA GLN A 211 -14.76 10.59 5.20
C GLN A 211 -15.90 11.16 4.34
N SER A 212 -17.13 10.65 4.52
CA SER A 212 -18.29 11.20 3.80
C SER A 212 -18.59 12.63 4.19
N THR A 213 -18.35 12.99 5.44
CA THR A 213 -18.53 14.36 5.94
C THR A 213 -17.52 15.31 5.29
N VAL A 214 -16.29 14.85 5.05
CA VAL A 214 -15.29 15.61 4.27
C VAL A 214 -15.70 15.70 2.79
N ALA A 215 -16.11 14.60 2.17
CA ALA A 215 -16.58 14.58 0.79
C ALA A 215 -17.77 15.53 0.55
N ASP A 216 -18.66 15.65 1.55
CA ASP A 216 -19.78 16.59 1.54
C ASP A 216 -19.37 18.06 1.82
N GLY A 217 -18.12 18.34 2.12
CA GLY A 217 -17.62 19.66 2.48
C GLY A 217 -18.13 20.21 3.83
N LYS A 218 -18.56 19.32 4.74
CA LYS A 218 -19.05 19.68 6.09
C LYS A 218 -17.98 19.61 7.16
N LEU A 219 -16.90 18.92 6.89
CA LEU A 219 -15.68 18.81 7.67
C LEU A 219 -14.51 19.05 6.72
N THR A 220 -13.45 19.71 7.17
CA THR A 220 -12.22 19.81 6.38
C THR A 220 -11.23 18.71 6.80
N LEU A 221 -10.29 18.40 5.93
CA LEU A 221 -9.20 17.46 6.27
C LEU A 221 -8.33 18.06 7.39
N GLY A 222 -8.09 19.36 7.35
CA GLY A 222 -7.36 20.08 8.39
C GLY A 222 -8.02 19.92 9.75
N ASP A 223 -9.32 20.23 9.85
CA ASP A 223 -10.08 20.10 11.10
C ASP A 223 -10.06 18.66 11.63
N ALA A 224 -10.12 17.66 10.73
CA ALA A 224 -10.10 16.24 11.12
C ALA A 224 -8.75 15.78 11.71
N PHE A 225 -7.64 16.36 11.26
CA PHE A 225 -6.29 15.89 11.64
C PHE A 225 -5.50 16.91 12.51
N GLU A 226 -5.95 18.16 12.69
CA GLU A 226 -5.24 19.16 13.50
C GLU A 226 -4.96 18.67 14.93
N PRO A 227 -5.89 17.99 15.66
CA PRO A 227 -5.59 17.49 17.00
C PRO A 227 -4.38 16.53 17.02
N MET A 228 -4.26 15.66 16.01
CA MET A 228 -3.12 14.76 15.91
C MET A 228 -1.82 15.48 15.51
N PHE A 229 -1.91 16.54 14.70
CA PHE A 229 -0.76 17.39 14.42
C PHE A 229 -0.25 18.09 15.70
N GLU A 230 -1.12 18.43 16.63
CA GLU A 230 -0.74 19.00 17.93
C GLU A 230 0.03 18.01 18.80
N HIS A 231 -0.45 16.75 18.92
CA HIS A 231 0.28 15.67 19.58
C HIS A 231 1.64 15.46 18.93
N TYR A 232 1.69 15.34 17.61
CA TYR A 232 2.92 15.05 16.88
C TYR A 232 3.94 16.19 17.01
N ALA A 233 3.52 17.45 16.95
CA ALA A 233 4.40 18.60 17.17
C ALA A 233 4.93 18.65 18.60
N THR A 234 4.12 18.29 19.59
CA THR A 234 4.54 18.16 20.99
C THR A 234 5.61 17.07 21.15
N TRP A 235 5.40 15.88 20.57
CA TRP A 235 6.38 14.79 20.61
C TRP A 235 7.72 15.13 19.93
N LEU A 236 7.67 15.90 18.84
CA LEU A 236 8.86 16.46 18.19
C LEU A 236 9.57 17.49 19.06
N GLY A 237 8.80 18.32 19.79
CA GLY A 237 9.30 19.33 20.71
C GLY A 237 10.00 18.74 21.94
N ASP A 238 9.41 17.69 22.50
CA ASP A 238 9.91 16.97 23.66
C ASP A 238 11.01 15.94 23.33
N GLY A 239 11.24 15.70 22.04
CA GLY A 239 12.27 14.77 21.56
C GLY A 239 11.87 13.30 21.66
N TYR A 240 10.57 13.00 21.80
CA TYR A 240 10.04 11.64 21.77
C TYR A 240 10.10 11.06 20.35
N ILE A 241 9.95 11.90 19.34
CA ILE A 241 10.26 11.64 17.93
C ILE A 241 11.55 12.39 17.57
N LYS A 242 12.48 11.73 16.91
CA LYS A 242 13.72 12.38 16.47
C LYS A 242 13.47 13.18 15.20
N LYS A 243 13.91 14.44 15.19
CA LYS A 243 13.80 15.29 13.99
C LYS A 243 14.55 14.72 12.76
N SER A 244 15.55 13.86 12.99
CA SER A 244 16.27 13.17 11.91
C SER A 244 15.43 12.08 11.21
N ASP A 245 14.38 11.60 11.84
CA ASP A 245 13.60 10.46 11.35
C ASP A 245 12.82 10.82 10.06
N VAL A 246 12.61 12.12 9.80
CA VAL A 246 12.05 12.58 8.51
C VAL A 246 12.86 12.13 7.29
N GLY A 247 14.15 11.90 7.47
CA GLY A 247 15.04 11.38 6.41
C GLY A 247 15.44 9.92 6.60
N LEU A 248 14.86 9.24 7.59
CA LEU A 248 15.19 7.86 7.88
C LEU A 248 14.49 6.93 6.88
N ASP A 249 15.26 6.04 6.29
CA ASP A 249 14.71 5.01 5.41
C ASP A 249 13.83 4.02 6.20
N PRO A 250 12.65 3.62 5.67
CA PRO A 250 11.75 2.66 6.32
C PRO A 250 12.42 1.37 6.79
N THR A 251 13.23 0.74 5.95
CA THR A 251 13.95 -0.50 6.30
C THR A 251 14.91 -0.27 7.48
N THR A 252 15.52 0.94 7.56
CA THR A 252 16.37 1.30 8.70
C THR A 252 15.54 1.53 9.97
N ALA A 253 14.32 2.06 9.86
CA ALA A 253 13.42 2.22 11.00
C ALA A 253 12.99 0.85 11.56
N ASP A 254 12.65 -0.10 10.68
CA ASP A 254 12.36 -1.49 11.05
C ASP A 254 13.55 -2.13 11.79
N ALA A 255 14.75 -2.00 11.23
CA ALA A 255 15.98 -2.51 11.85
C ALA A 255 16.25 -1.87 13.22
N ASN A 256 16.02 -0.57 13.42
CA ASN A 256 16.17 0.10 14.70
C ASN A 256 15.20 -0.46 15.76
N PHE A 257 13.96 -0.77 15.36
CA PHE A 257 13.01 -1.42 16.25
C PHE A 257 13.46 -2.83 16.60
N MET A 258 13.82 -3.65 15.64
CA MET A 258 14.29 -5.02 15.81
C MET A 258 15.59 -5.11 16.64
N ASP A 259 16.46 -4.09 16.57
CA ASP A 259 17.65 -3.97 17.43
C ASP A 259 17.33 -3.71 18.92
N GLY A 260 16.05 -3.47 19.27
CA GLY A 260 15.62 -3.24 20.66
C GLY A 260 15.95 -1.84 21.21
N LYS A 261 16.25 -0.87 20.37
CA LYS A 261 16.58 0.52 20.74
C LYS A 261 15.36 1.40 20.93
N VAL A 262 14.21 0.93 20.46
CA VAL A 262 12.94 1.66 20.33
C VAL A 262 11.93 1.11 21.33
N GLY A 263 11.10 1.99 21.89
CA GLY A 263 10.02 1.63 22.79
C GLY A 263 8.74 1.27 22.06
N MET A 264 8.28 2.13 21.13
CA MET A 264 7.06 1.96 20.36
C MET A 264 7.29 2.28 18.88
N TYR A 265 6.60 1.56 17.99
CA TYR A 265 6.69 1.70 16.55
C TYR A 265 5.32 1.53 15.89
N PRO A 266 4.65 2.61 15.47
CA PRO A 266 3.39 2.53 14.72
C PRO A 266 3.65 2.01 13.32
N LEU A 267 3.01 0.91 12.94
CA LEU A 267 3.09 0.38 11.59
C LEU A 267 1.97 -0.65 11.36
N GLY A 268 1.62 -0.89 10.10
CA GLY A 268 0.61 -1.89 9.76
C GLY A 268 1.09 -3.33 9.92
N SER A 269 0.20 -4.28 9.68
CA SER A 269 0.44 -5.70 9.97
C SER A 269 1.55 -6.34 9.12
N TRP A 270 1.96 -5.73 8.01
CA TRP A 270 3.08 -6.22 7.18
C TRP A 270 4.42 -6.31 7.93
N LEU A 271 4.60 -5.57 9.03
CA LEU A 271 5.81 -5.71 9.85
C LEU A 271 5.97 -7.12 10.43
N VAL A 272 4.88 -7.86 10.61
CA VAL A 272 4.91 -9.24 11.13
C VAL A 272 5.83 -10.12 10.30
N ALA A 273 5.71 -10.06 8.97
CA ALA A 273 6.56 -10.85 8.08
C ALA A 273 8.05 -10.50 8.24
N SER A 274 8.39 -9.23 8.45
CA SER A 274 9.76 -8.80 8.72
C SER A 274 10.26 -9.29 10.09
N LEU A 275 9.40 -9.27 11.12
CA LEU A 275 9.73 -9.78 12.46
C LEU A 275 9.96 -11.30 12.43
N ASP A 276 9.11 -12.04 11.73
CA ASP A 276 9.20 -13.50 11.62
C ASP A 276 10.45 -13.91 10.83
N ASN A 277 10.79 -13.17 9.76
CA ASN A 277 12.00 -13.38 8.98
C ASN A 277 13.29 -13.03 9.75
N ALA A 278 13.24 -12.07 10.67
CA ALA A 278 14.39 -11.70 11.51
C ALA A 278 14.75 -12.79 12.53
N GLY A 279 13.83 -13.70 12.87
CA GLY A 279 14.05 -14.76 13.85
C GLY A 279 14.13 -14.24 15.29
N ASP A 280 15.11 -14.73 16.06
CA ASP A 280 15.24 -14.38 17.49
C ASP A 280 15.61 -12.91 17.68
N LEU A 281 14.70 -12.11 18.24
CA LEU A 281 14.94 -10.72 18.62
C LEU A 281 15.48 -10.61 20.06
N PRO A 282 16.23 -9.53 20.39
CA PRO A 282 16.78 -9.33 21.73
C PRO A 282 15.73 -8.97 22.81
N PHE A 283 14.44 -8.90 22.43
CA PHE A 283 13.31 -8.58 23.30
C PHE A 283 12.05 -9.25 22.78
N GLU A 284 11.01 -9.33 23.60
CA GLU A 284 9.69 -9.79 23.21
C GLU A 284 8.89 -8.63 22.62
N VAL A 285 8.36 -8.81 21.42
CA VAL A 285 7.47 -7.85 20.75
C VAL A 285 6.05 -8.03 21.28
N GLY A 286 5.36 -6.94 21.54
CA GLY A 286 3.92 -6.90 21.72
C GLY A 286 3.29 -5.91 20.74
N VAL A 287 1.97 -5.95 20.64
CA VAL A 287 1.21 -5.04 19.79
C VAL A 287 -0.07 -4.60 20.53
N PHE A 288 -0.50 -3.38 20.26
CA PHE A 288 -1.77 -2.85 20.78
C PHE A 288 -2.40 -1.90 19.77
N SER A 289 -3.73 -1.68 19.89
CA SER A 289 -4.44 -0.68 19.13
C SER A 289 -4.05 0.73 19.59
N PRO A 290 -3.88 1.73 18.72
CA PRO A 290 -3.66 3.10 19.14
C PRO A 290 -4.70 3.56 20.16
N PRO A 291 -4.32 4.48 21.06
CA PRO A 291 -5.26 5.00 22.05
C PRO A 291 -6.40 5.77 21.41
N VAL A 292 -7.42 6.04 22.21
CA VAL A 292 -8.55 6.92 21.89
C VAL A 292 -8.66 7.99 22.97
N ASP A 293 -9.52 9.00 22.78
CA ASP A 293 -9.73 10.02 23.77
C ASP A 293 -10.40 9.49 25.04
N GLU A 294 -10.17 10.17 26.16
CA GLU A 294 -10.73 9.78 27.44
C GLU A 294 -12.27 9.69 27.37
N GLY A 295 -12.78 8.55 27.81
CA GLY A 295 -14.22 8.28 27.81
C GLY A 295 -14.77 7.63 26.55
N MET A 296 -13.95 7.44 25.51
CA MET A 296 -14.27 6.63 24.36
C MET A 296 -14.11 5.13 24.64
N ALA A 297 -14.76 4.29 23.83
CA ALA A 297 -14.60 2.85 23.91
C ALA A 297 -13.23 2.43 23.35
N TYR A 298 -12.46 1.65 24.11
CA TYR A 298 -11.20 1.08 23.68
C TYR A 298 -11.30 -0.46 23.61
N PRO A 299 -10.80 -1.11 22.55
CA PRO A 299 -10.22 -0.48 21.37
C PRO A 299 -11.24 0.25 20.50
N GLY A 300 -10.81 1.30 19.80
CA GLY A 300 -11.61 1.93 18.77
C GLY A 300 -11.74 1.06 17.51
N PRO A 301 -12.48 1.52 16.47
CA PRO A 301 -12.57 0.84 15.20
C PRO A 301 -11.18 0.61 14.58
N GLN A 302 -10.89 -0.62 14.17
CA GLN A 302 -9.61 -0.98 13.59
C GLN A 302 -9.53 -0.56 12.12
N GLY A 303 -8.55 0.24 11.77
CA GLY A 303 -8.26 0.56 10.36
C GLY A 303 -7.77 -0.66 9.60
N ALA A 304 -8.31 -0.86 8.40
CA ALA A 304 -7.93 -1.98 7.54
C ALA A 304 -7.87 -1.55 6.07
N THR A 305 -6.99 -2.19 5.29
CA THR A 305 -6.99 -2.09 3.83
C THR A 305 -7.09 -3.46 3.21
N MET A 306 -7.68 -3.55 2.01
CA MET A 306 -7.61 -4.76 1.20
C MET A 306 -6.14 -5.06 0.90
N ALA A 307 -5.73 -6.29 1.19
CA ALA A 307 -4.37 -6.74 0.90
C ALA A 307 -4.27 -7.34 -0.50
N SER A 308 -3.14 -7.07 -1.15
CA SER A 308 -2.85 -7.58 -2.49
C SER A 308 -4.02 -7.40 -3.46
N PRO A 309 -4.54 -6.16 -3.67
CA PRO A 309 -5.60 -5.96 -4.64
C PRO A 309 -5.10 -6.27 -6.04
N TYR A 310 -5.82 -7.15 -6.75
CA TYR A 310 -5.57 -7.49 -8.16
C TYR A 310 -6.64 -6.87 -9.02
N MET A 311 -6.24 -6.25 -10.13
CA MET A 311 -7.14 -5.78 -11.18
C MET A 311 -6.70 -6.31 -12.53
N VAL A 312 -7.66 -6.49 -13.46
CA VAL A 312 -7.42 -6.92 -14.84
C VAL A 312 -7.59 -5.74 -15.76
N TYR A 313 -6.62 -5.51 -16.64
CA TYR A 313 -6.71 -4.44 -17.66
C TYR A 313 -7.81 -4.75 -18.68
N ALA A 314 -8.79 -3.87 -18.82
CA ALA A 314 -9.93 -4.07 -19.72
C ALA A 314 -9.55 -4.16 -21.21
N GLY A 315 -8.42 -3.56 -21.61
CA GLY A 315 -7.89 -3.64 -22.96
C GLY A 315 -6.98 -4.85 -23.22
N SER A 316 -6.85 -5.79 -22.27
CA SER A 316 -6.06 -7.00 -22.46
C SER A 316 -6.67 -7.91 -23.54
N GLU A 317 -5.85 -8.35 -24.50
CA GLU A 317 -6.22 -9.38 -25.48
C GLU A 317 -6.24 -10.79 -24.85
N ARG A 318 -5.83 -10.92 -23.56
CA ARG A 318 -5.71 -12.17 -22.81
C ARG A 318 -6.57 -12.16 -21.53
N SER A 319 -7.67 -11.42 -21.55
CA SER A 319 -8.55 -11.22 -20.39
C SER A 319 -8.99 -12.53 -19.73
N ASP A 320 -9.32 -13.56 -20.53
CA ASP A 320 -9.72 -14.87 -19.99
C ASP A 320 -8.59 -15.55 -19.20
N ALA A 321 -7.35 -15.49 -19.67
CA ALA A 321 -6.19 -16.03 -18.97
C ALA A 321 -5.82 -15.18 -17.74
N ALA A 322 -5.96 -13.87 -17.84
CA ALA A 322 -5.76 -12.94 -16.74
C ALA A 322 -6.78 -13.17 -15.60
N LEU A 323 -8.05 -13.37 -15.96
CA LEU A 323 -9.11 -13.71 -14.98
C LEU A 323 -8.82 -15.04 -14.27
N GLN A 324 -8.43 -16.10 -15.02
CA GLN A 324 -8.05 -17.38 -14.43
C GLN A 324 -6.87 -17.25 -13.44
N LEU A 325 -5.89 -16.40 -13.78
CA LEU A 325 -4.77 -16.15 -12.87
C LEU A 325 -5.22 -15.42 -11.60
N VAL A 326 -6.05 -14.37 -11.74
CA VAL A 326 -6.56 -13.63 -10.57
C VAL A 326 -7.43 -14.53 -9.70
N GLU A 327 -8.33 -15.34 -10.30
CA GLU A 327 -9.11 -16.35 -9.58
C GLU A 327 -8.19 -17.27 -8.77
N TYR A 328 -7.16 -17.87 -9.40
CA TYR A 328 -6.18 -18.71 -8.69
C TYR A 328 -5.55 -17.97 -7.51
N LEU A 329 -5.07 -16.76 -7.70
CA LEU A 329 -4.36 -15.99 -6.67
C LEU A 329 -5.23 -15.68 -5.44
N VAL A 330 -6.55 -15.54 -5.60
CA VAL A 330 -7.47 -15.15 -4.52
C VAL A 330 -8.34 -16.29 -3.99
N THR A 331 -8.34 -17.49 -4.65
CA THR A 331 -9.17 -18.62 -4.26
C THR A 331 -8.39 -19.90 -3.93
N ASP A 332 -7.20 -20.11 -4.50
CA ASP A 332 -6.37 -21.28 -4.18
C ASP A 332 -5.81 -21.18 -2.76
N GLU A 333 -6.01 -22.22 -1.95
CA GLU A 333 -5.63 -22.22 -0.53
C GLU A 333 -4.12 -22.01 -0.33
N ALA A 334 -3.28 -22.64 -1.16
CA ALA A 334 -1.83 -22.52 -1.03
C ALA A 334 -1.32 -21.15 -1.50
N ALA A 335 -1.92 -20.60 -2.56
CA ALA A 335 -1.62 -19.27 -3.04
C ALA A 335 -2.04 -18.20 -2.01
N ILE A 336 -3.20 -18.36 -1.39
CA ILE A 336 -3.66 -17.50 -0.30
C ILE A 336 -2.69 -17.58 0.88
N GLU A 337 -2.42 -18.79 1.42
CA GLU A 337 -1.55 -18.99 2.59
C GLU A 337 -0.16 -18.35 2.38
N SER A 338 0.42 -18.53 1.19
CA SER A 338 1.71 -17.94 0.84
C SER A 338 1.69 -16.42 0.91
N GLN A 339 0.64 -15.78 0.39
CA GLN A 339 0.50 -14.32 0.40
C GLN A 339 0.18 -13.78 1.80
N LEU A 340 -0.69 -14.47 2.58
CA LEU A 340 -0.99 -14.08 3.95
C LEU A 340 0.27 -14.06 4.82
N THR A 341 1.11 -15.08 4.68
CA THR A 341 2.35 -15.22 5.43
C THR A 341 3.40 -14.17 5.00
N ALA A 342 3.56 -13.98 3.69
CA ALA A 342 4.62 -13.11 3.16
C ALA A 342 4.40 -11.61 3.45
N ASP A 343 3.16 -11.18 3.67
CA ASP A 343 2.82 -9.76 3.79
C ASP A 343 1.96 -9.43 5.04
N GLY A 344 1.98 -10.29 6.07
CA GLY A 344 1.27 -10.05 7.32
C GLY A 344 -0.22 -9.74 7.12
N VAL A 345 -0.88 -10.54 6.30
CA VAL A 345 -2.26 -10.37 5.88
C VAL A 345 -3.16 -11.30 6.68
N PHE A 346 -4.37 -10.85 6.97
CA PHE A 346 -5.39 -11.60 7.69
C PHE A 346 -6.60 -11.90 6.80
N ARG A 347 -7.12 -13.12 6.90
CA ARG A 347 -8.34 -13.53 6.19
C ARG A 347 -9.19 -14.42 7.09
N ALA A 348 -10.45 -14.08 7.26
CA ALA A 348 -11.38 -14.87 8.03
C ALA A 348 -11.50 -16.29 7.43
N GLY A 349 -11.36 -17.31 8.29
CA GLY A 349 -11.45 -18.70 7.89
C GLY A 349 -10.20 -19.33 7.27
N ALA A 350 -9.13 -18.55 7.03
CA ALA A 350 -7.85 -19.11 6.59
C ALA A 350 -7.12 -19.79 7.76
N ALA A 351 -6.61 -21.00 7.53
CA ALA A 351 -5.90 -21.80 8.55
C ALA A 351 -4.39 -21.60 8.39
N VAL A 352 -3.90 -20.38 8.69
CA VAL A 352 -2.47 -20.06 8.66
C VAL A 352 -1.90 -20.21 10.06
N GLU A 353 -0.71 -20.84 10.18
CA GLU A 353 0.02 -20.86 11.44
C GLU A 353 0.50 -19.44 11.77
N GLN A 354 0.02 -18.90 12.87
CA GLN A 354 0.33 -17.53 13.28
C GLN A 354 1.50 -17.49 14.25
N SER A 355 2.43 -16.55 14.02
CA SER A 355 3.42 -16.19 15.03
C SER A 355 2.75 -15.56 16.27
N PRO A 356 3.44 -15.51 17.43
CA PRO A 356 2.86 -14.87 18.62
C PRO A 356 2.38 -13.44 18.40
N VAL A 357 3.10 -12.66 17.58
CA VAL A 357 2.73 -11.27 17.25
C VAL A 357 1.50 -11.25 16.33
N ALA A 358 1.45 -12.12 15.32
CA ALA A 358 0.27 -12.25 14.45
C ALA A 358 -0.98 -12.63 15.25
N ALA A 359 -0.85 -13.52 16.25
CA ALA A 359 -1.95 -13.90 17.13
C ALA A 359 -2.44 -12.73 18.00
N GLU A 360 -1.53 -11.86 18.50
CA GLU A 360 -1.92 -10.63 19.22
C GLU A 360 -2.69 -9.66 18.29
N ILE A 361 -2.27 -9.52 17.01
CA ILE A 361 -2.99 -8.70 16.02
C ILE A 361 -4.36 -9.29 15.71
N GLN A 362 -4.46 -10.60 15.53
CA GLN A 362 -5.75 -11.26 15.31
C GLN A 362 -6.70 -11.00 16.49
N ALA A 363 -6.22 -11.05 17.71
CA ALA A 363 -7.03 -10.73 18.89
C ALA A 363 -7.52 -9.27 18.88
N ILE A 364 -6.67 -8.31 18.42
CA ILE A 364 -7.08 -6.92 18.26
C ILE A 364 -8.19 -6.79 17.20
N ILE A 365 -8.04 -7.49 16.06
CA ILE A 365 -9.05 -7.50 15.00
C ILE A 365 -10.37 -8.09 15.51
N ASP A 366 -10.30 -9.20 16.25
CA ASP A 366 -11.49 -9.89 16.78
C ASP A 366 -12.20 -9.07 17.88
N ASP A 367 -11.47 -8.29 18.67
CA ASP A 367 -12.00 -7.43 19.73
C ASP A 367 -12.47 -6.07 19.21
N ALA A 368 -12.06 -5.66 18.00
CA ALA A 368 -12.47 -4.39 17.41
C ALA A 368 -13.98 -4.39 17.13
N PRO A 369 -14.69 -3.26 17.40
CA PRO A 369 -16.12 -3.17 17.13
C PRO A 369 -16.43 -3.31 15.63
N GLU A 370 -15.52 -2.87 14.77
CA GLU A 370 -15.60 -2.99 13.31
C GLU A 370 -14.23 -2.82 12.67
N LEU A 371 -14.10 -3.29 11.43
CA LEU A 371 -12.99 -2.99 10.54
C LEU A 371 -13.41 -1.86 9.62
N VAL A 372 -12.71 -0.72 9.69
CA VAL A 372 -12.98 0.45 8.86
C VAL A 372 -11.95 0.54 7.76
N ALA A 373 -12.40 0.55 6.53
CA ALA A 373 -11.49 0.76 5.40
C ALA A 373 -10.88 2.16 5.46
N VAL A 374 -9.55 2.21 5.36
CA VAL A 374 -8.77 3.45 5.43
C VAL A 374 -7.87 3.58 4.21
N GLY A 375 -7.54 4.82 3.85
CA GLY A 375 -6.69 5.12 2.71
C GLY A 375 -7.46 5.45 1.43
N GLU A 376 -6.73 5.75 0.37
CA GLU A 376 -7.28 6.06 -0.94
C GLU A 376 -8.00 4.85 -1.54
N GLY A 377 -9.12 5.09 -2.21
CA GLY A 377 -9.87 4.06 -2.92
C GLY A 377 -10.79 3.20 -2.05
N ALA A 378 -10.93 3.49 -0.76
CA ALA A 378 -11.83 2.76 0.12
C ALA A 378 -13.29 3.15 -0.11
N GLY A 379 -14.08 2.23 -0.68
CA GLY A 379 -15.53 2.31 -0.82
C GLY A 379 -16.05 3.46 -1.68
N ASP A 380 -17.36 3.69 -1.60
CA ASP A 380 -18.05 4.85 -2.19
C ASP A 380 -17.65 6.18 -1.55
N ILE A 381 -16.89 6.12 -0.44
CA ILE A 381 -16.40 7.26 0.34
C ILE A 381 -14.93 7.48 0.02
N ARG A 382 -14.62 7.70 -1.23
CA ARG A 382 -13.30 8.19 -1.60
C ARG A 382 -13.19 9.64 -1.18
N LEU A 383 -12.10 9.95 -0.53
CA LEU A 383 -11.70 11.34 -0.44
C LEU A 383 -11.45 11.82 -1.87
N PRO A 384 -12.17 12.81 -2.37
CA PRO A 384 -12.19 13.14 -3.81
C PRO A 384 -10.93 13.89 -4.25
N VAL A 385 -9.76 13.51 -3.69
CA VAL A 385 -8.53 14.26 -3.90
C VAL A 385 -7.41 13.30 -4.25
N VAL A 386 -7.11 13.19 -5.53
CA VAL A 386 -5.98 12.39 -6.05
C VAL A 386 -4.66 12.90 -5.47
N GLY A 387 -3.81 12.00 -4.98
CA GLY A 387 -2.50 12.33 -4.41
C GLY A 387 -2.56 12.77 -2.95
N LEU A 388 -3.67 12.49 -2.23
CA LEU A 388 -3.83 12.86 -0.82
C LEU A 388 -2.73 12.26 0.05
N ASN A 389 -2.35 10.99 -0.13
CA ASN A 389 -1.32 10.34 0.70
C ASN A 389 0.05 11.02 0.56
N ASP A 390 0.43 11.39 -0.66
CA ASP A 390 1.69 12.10 -0.90
C ASP A 390 1.66 13.50 -0.27
N LYS A 391 0.53 14.21 -0.45
CA LYS A 391 0.35 15.54 0.16
C LYS A 391 0.30 15.47 1.68
N PHE A 392 -0.39 14.48 2.22
CA PHE A 392 -0.45 14.27 3.67
C PHE A 392 0.95 14.00 4.24
N THR A 393 1.73 13.16 3.57
CA THR A 393 3.14 12.93 3.92
C THR A 393 3.96 14.22 3.92
N GLU A 394 3.84 15.06 2.88
CA GLU A 394 4.50 16.37 2.81
C GLU A 394 4.11 17.29 4.00
N ILE A 395 2.81 17.35 4.32
CA ILE A 395 2.29 18.13 5.44
C ILE A 395 2.88 17.66 6.76
N VAL A 396 2.85 16.34 7.03
CA VAL A 396 3.42 15.80 8.29
C VAL A 396 4.93 16.04 8.35
N GLN A 397 5.66 15.90 7.25
CA GLN A 397 7.10 16.22 7.19
C GLN A 397 7.39 17.68 7.50
N SER A 398 6.47 18.60 7.18
CA SER A 398 6.64 20.03 7.50
C SER A 398 6.67 20.29 9.01
N LEU A 399 6.01 19.47 9.84
CA LEU A 399 6.06 19.57 11.30
C LEU A 399 7.49 19.37 11.84
N TYR A 400 8.30 18.51 11.22
CA TYR A 400 9.70 18.29 11.59
C TYR A 400 10.56 19.53 11.40
N THR A 401 10.18 20.42 10.50
CA THR A 401 10.87 21.69 10.21
C THR A 401 10.29 22.88 10.96
N GLY A 402 9.24 22.67 11.77
CA GLY A 402 8.67 23.66 12.67
C GLY A 402 7.44 24.38 12.13
N THR A 403 6.76 23.84 11.12
CA THR A 403 5.41 24.29 10.76
C THR A 403 4.49 24.08 11.95
N SER A 404 3.64 25.05 12.27
CA SER A 404 2.68 24.89 13.37
C SER A 404 1.55 23.92 12.98
N PRO A 405 0.91 23.21 13.93
CA PRO A 405 -0.25 22.35 13.66
C PRO A 405 -1.34 23.07 12.85
N ALA A 406 -1.72 24.28 13.24
CA ALA A 406 -2.72 25.07 12.54
C ALA A 406 -2.30 25.45 11.09
N ASP A 407 -1.02 25.77 10.87
CA ASP A 407 -0.52 26.06 9.51
C ASP A 407 -0.48 24.76 8.66
N ALA A 408 -0.16 23.62 9.26
CA ALA A 408 -0.19 22.32 8.61
C ALA A 408 -1.63 21.93 8.21
N ALA A 409 -2.59 22.06 9.12
CA ALA A 409 -4.02 21.83 8.87
C ALA A 409 -4.53 22.73 7.74
N LYS A 410 -4.23 24.03 7.82
CA LYS A 410 -4.60 25.00 6.77
C LYS A 410 -3.99 24.64 5.41
N ALA A 411 -2.72 24.23 5.37
CA ALA A 411 -2.06 23.88 4.13
C ALA A 411 -2.65 22.60 3.49
N LEU A 412 -3.15 21.68 4.31
CA LEU A 412 -3.87 20.49 3.83
C LEU A 412 -5.21 20.88 3.22
N ASP A 413 -5.96 21.80 3.88
CA ASP A 413 -7.25 22.30 3.38
C ASP A 413 -7.08 23.11 2.10
N ASP A 414 -6.12 24.06 2.07
CA ASP A 414 -5.82 24.87 0.88
C ASP A 414 -5.48 23.99 -0.33
N TRP A 415 -4.79 22.85 -0.09
CA TRP A 415 -4.46 21.90 -1.15
C TRP A 415 -5.70 21.08 -1.58
N ALA A 416 -6.52 20.62 -0.64
CA ALA A 416 -7.73 19.88 -0.94
C ALA A 416 -8.72 20.72 -1.78
N GLU A 417 -8.90 22.01 -1.45
CA GLU A 417 -9.74 22.94 -2.21
C GLU A 417 -9.26 23.17 -3.66
N GLN A 418 -7.95 22.98 -3.92
CA GLN A 418 -7.36 23.21 -5.26
C GLN A 418 -7.39 21.97 -6.14
N ASN A 419 -7.52 20.79 -5.56
CA ASN A 419 -7.34 19.49 -6.24
C ASN A 419 -8.58 18.58 -6.11
N GLY A 420 -9.58 18.99 -5.35
CA GLY A 420 -10.85 18.28 -5.15
C GLY A 420 -11.98 18.70 -6.06
#